data_d3115ee89d9cdc1ad5ddfe815b22e033
#
_entry.id   d3115ee89d9cdc1ad5ddfe815b22e033
#
_cell.length_a   1.000
_cell.length_b   1.000
_cell.length_c   1.000
_cell.angle_alpha   90.00
_cell.angle_beta   90.00
_cell.angle_gamma   90.00
#
_symmetry.space_group_name_H-M   'P 1'
#
loop_
_entity.id
_entity.type
_entity.pdbx_description
1 polymer ?
#
loop_
_entity_poly.entity_id
_entity_poly.type
_entity_poly.pdbx_seq_one_letter_code
_entity_poly.pdbx_strand_id
1 'polypeptide(L)'
;MSLYKKVGVCAVHMDTPEAKWTLDLCIEQSAPWPIHLSQVVPWPEGGTFKEDDWQRAIKESPDYEFTSYNLEPGDALIFSGSSQWHYRDPIQLEGKEHFCSLVFFHFVPKGMLETVRLENWARLFGIPELDDL
;
A
#
# COMPACT_ATOMS: atom_id res chain seq x y z
N MET A 1 12.40 -0.61 1.73
CA MET A 1 12.19 -1.08 3.12
C MET A 1 11.51 0.04 3.88
N SER A 2 10.40 -0.26 4.54
CA SER A 2 9.64 0.74 5.31
C SER A 2 9.68 0.40 6.79
N LEU A 3 10.03 1.38 7.63
CA LEU A 3 10.01 1.28 9.09
C LEU A 3 8.93 2.21 9.63
N TYR A 4 7.92 1.64 10.22
CA TYR A 4 6.81 2.36 10.84
C TYR A 4 6.99 2.42 12.35
N LYS A 5 6.95 3.63 12.89
CA LYS A 5 7.08 3.93 14.33
C LYS A 5 5.85 4.70 14.79
N LYS A 6 5.80 5.00 16.02
CA LYS A 6 4.82 5.71 16.90
C LYS A 6 3.51 6.25 16.30
N VAL A 7 3.42 6.58 15.04
CA VAL A 7 2.22 7.03 14.32
C VAL A 7 2.14 6.37 12.95
N GLY A 8 2.73 5.18 12.84
CA GLY A 8 2.66 4.42 11.61
C GLY A 8 1.21 4.21 11.21
N VAL A 9 0.88 4.60 10.01
CA VAL A 9 -0.41 4.40 9.37
C VAL A 9 -0.16 4.13 7.90
N CYS A 10 -0.93 3.24 7.34
CA CYS A 10 -1.00 3.06 5.90
C CYS A 10 -2.46 3.37 5.52
N ALA A 11 -2.69 4.58 5.03
CA ALA A 11 -4.03 5.01 4.62
C ALA A 11 -4.58 4.07 3.54
N VAL A 12 -5.90 3.95 3.44
CA VAL A 12 -6.50 3.11 2.40
C VAL A 12 -6.11 3.60 1.02
N HIS A 13 -5.62 2.68 0.18
CA HIS A 13 -5.21 2.97 -1.19
C HIS A 13 -5.19 1.70 -2.03
N MET A 14 -5.01 1.86 -3.32
CA MET A 14 -4.50 0.86 -4.24
C MET A 14 -3.12 1.29 -4.70
N ASP A 15 -2.26 0.35 -5.00
CA ASP A 15 -1.00 0.63 -5.68
C ASP A 15 -1.27 1.14 -7.10
N THR A 16 -0.26 1.72 -7.74
CA THR A 16 -0.38 2.14 -9.14
C THR A 16 -0.74 0.97 -10.06
N PRO A 17 -1.42 1.20 -11.18
CA PRO A 17 -1.82 0.13 -12.10
C PRO A 17 -0.68 -0.78 -12.56
N GLU A 18 0.54 -0.26 -12.60
CA GLU A 18 1.75 -0.98 -12.96
C GLU A 18 2.16 -2.00 -11.89
N ALA A 19 1.97 -1.68 -10.62
CA ALA A 19 2.27 -2.58 -9.49
C ALA A 19 1.18 -3.64 -9.32
N LYS A 20 1.07 -4.56 -10.29
CA LYS A 20 -0.02 -5.53 -10.33
C LYS A 20 -0.02 -6.47 -9.14
N TRP A 21 1.15 -6.91 -8.71
CA TRP A 21 1.31 -7.78 -7.56
C TRP A 21 2.25 -7.14 -6.56
N THR A 22 1.84 -7.13 -5.31
CA THR A 22 2.64 -6.67 -4.18
C THR A 22 2.91 -7.84 -3.26
N LEU A 23 4.18 -8.05 -2.91
CA LEU A 23 4.59 -8.93 -1.83
C LEU A 23 4.96 -8.06 -0.64
N ASP A 24 4.28 -8.26 0.47
CA ASP A 24 4.53 -7.60 1.76
C ASP A 24 5.20 -8.60 2.69
N LEU A 25 6.46 -8.37 3.04
CA LEU A 25 7.26 -9.24 3.90
C LEU A 25 7.47 -8.56 5.26
N CYS A 26 7.05 -9.19 6.34
CA CYS A 26 7.35 -8.77 7.69
C CYS A 26 8.76 -9.22 8.08
N ILE A 27 9.64 -8.27 8.33
CA ILE A 27 11.01 -8.54 8.80
C ILE A 27 11.05 -8.64 10.31
N GLU A 28 10.47 -7.65 10.99
CA GLU A 28 10.48 -7.56 12.44
C GLU A 28 9.35 -6.66 12.91
N GLN A 29 8.75 -6.98 14.04
CA GLN A 29 7.76 -6.13 14.68
C GLN A 29 7.79 -6.29 16.19
N SER A 30 7.45 -5.23 16.91
CA SER A 30 7.31 -5.25 18.36
C SER A 30 5.88 -5.54 18.83
N ALA A 31 4.92 -5.42 17.94
CA ALA A 31 3.51 -5.73 18.16
C ALA A 31 2.84 -6.07 16.82
N PRO A 32 1.77 -6.87 16.80
CA PRO A 32 0.99 -7.16 15.60
C PRO A 32 0.47 -5.88 14.95
N TRP A 33 0.63 -5.78 13.62
CA TRP A 33 0.11 -4.68 12.83
C TRP A 33 -0.55 -5.17 11.55
N PRO A 34 -1.82 -5.60 11.65
CA PRO A 34 -2.49 -6.28 10.55
C PRO A 34 -2.67 -5.39 9.33
N ILE A 35 -2.58 -6.00 8.15
CA ILE A 35 -3.01 -5.40 6.89
C ILE A 35 -4.44 -5.84 6.60
N HIS A 36 -5.25 -4.92 6.10
CA HIS A 36 -6.62 -5.15 5.66
C HIS A 36 -6.68 -5.09 4.14
N LEU A 37 -7.21 -6.12 3.52
CA LEU A 37 -7.36 -6.23 2.07
C LEU A 37 -8.82 -6.40 1.70
N SER A 38 -9.30 -5.62 0.71
CA SER A 38 -10.60 -5.88 0.11
C SER A 38 -10.55 -7.10 -0.81
N GLN A 39 -11.71 -7.55 -1.26
CA GLN A 39 -11.79 -8.41 -2.45
C GLN A 39 -11.16 -7.69 -3.65
N VAL A 40 -10.85 -8.44 -4.71
CA VAL A 40 -10.39 -7.86 -5.99
C VAL A 40 -11.54 -7.08 -6.61
N VAL A 41 -11.29 -5.83 -6.97
CA VAL A 41 -12.25 -4.92 -7.59
C VAL A 41 -11.63 -4.22 -8.80
N PRO A 42 -12.44 -3.70 -9.73
CA PRO A 42 -11.94 -2.86 -10.82
C PRO A 42 -11.21 -1.62 -10.27
N TRP A 43 -10.29 -1.09 -11.06
CA TRP A 43 -9.68 0.22 -10.77
C TRP A 43 -10.78 1.28 -10.67
N PRO A 44 -10.75 2.14 -9.63
CA PRO A 44 -11.83 3.10 -9.40
C PRO A 44 -11.91 4.13 -10.53
N GLU A 45 -13.14 4.53 -10.83
CA GLU A 45 -13.40 5.53 -11.87
C GLU A 45 -12.86 6.92 -11.45
N GLY A 46 -12.55 7.75 -12.43
CA GLY A 46 -11.90 9.06 -12.28
C GLY A 46 -12.73 10.13 -11.58
N GLY A 47 -13.27 9.85 -10.44
CA GLY A 47 -13.99 10.78 -9.55
C GLY A 47 -13.84 10.39 -8.09
N THR A 48 -13.52 9.13 -7.83
CA THR A 48 -13.41 8.54 -6.48
C THR A 48 -12.48 9.33 -5.54
N PHE A 49 -11.40 9.88 -6.07
CA PHE A 49 -10.37 10.58 -5.27
C PHE A 49 -10.62 12.09 -5.11
N LYS A 50 -11.75 12.61 -5.58
CA LYS A 50 -12.05 14.05 -5.56
C LYS A 50 -12.76 14.51 -4.29
N GLU A 51 -13.32 13.60 -3.53
CA GLU A 51 -14.01 13.89 -2.28
C GLU A 51 -13.02 13.92 -1.13
N ASP A 52 -13.13 14.90 -0.24
CA ASP A 52 -12.20 15.09 0.90
C ASP A 52 -12.14 13.86 1.82
N ASP A 53 -13.23 13.09 1.91
CA ASP A 53 -13.39 11.94 2.79
C ASP A 53 -13.37 10.58 2.05
N TRP A 54 -12.86 10.52 0.82
CA TRP A 54 -12.92 9.30 0.00
C TRP A 54 -12.33 8.06 0.69
N GLN A 55 -11.28 8.24 1.49
CA GLN A 55 -10.65 7.12 2.21
C GLN A 55 -11.58 6.50 3.24
N ARG A 56 -12.33 7.34 3.97
CA ARG A 56 -13.35 6.86 4.90
C ARG A 56 -14.50 6.21 4.15
N ALA A 57 -14.96 6.84 3.07
CA ALA A 57 -16.03 6.29 2.24
C ALA A 57 -15.69 4.88 1.71
N ILE A 58 -14.45 4.64 1.27
CA ILE A 58 -13.99 3.31 0.86
C ILE A 58 -14.02 2.32 2.04
N LYS A 59 -13.50 2.70 3.19
CA LYS A 59 -13.43 1.80 4.37
C LYS A 59 -14.80 1.43 4.93
N GLU A 60 -15.78 2.32 4.84
CA GLU A 60 -17.13 2.17 5.39
C GLU A 60 -18.16 1.69 4.34
N SER A 61 -17.78 1.61 3.06
CA SER A 61 -18.67 1.19 1.99
C SER A 61 -19.08 -0.28 2.15
N PRO A 62 -20.36 -0.58 2.04
CA PRO A 62 -20.85 -1.96 2.02
C PRO A 62 -20.44 -2.75 0.77
N ASP A 63 -19.91 -2.08 -0.25
CA ASP A 63 -19.44 -2.70 -1.49
C ASP A 63 -18.08 -3.36 -1.34
N TYR A 64 -17.35 -3.07 -0.25
CA TYR A 64 -16.03 -3.60 0.00
C TYR A 64 -15.99 -4.44 1.28
N GLU A 65 -15.61 -5.70 1.12
CA GLU A 65 -15.42 -6.62 2.22
C GLU A 65 -13.92 -6.75 2.52
N PHE A 66 -13.50 -6.27 3.69
CA PHE A 66 -12.10 -6.29 4.11
C PHE A 66 -11.79 -7.50 4.99
N THR A 67 -10.75 -8.24 4.61
CA THR A 67 -10.16 -9.31 5.42
C THR A 67 -8.85 -8.85 6.03
N SER A 68 -8.68 -9.11 7.32
CA SER A 68 -7.47 -8.79 8.08
C SER A 68 -6.46 -9.92 8.04
N TYR A 69 -5.19 -9.60 7.79
CA TYR A 69 -4.08 -10.53 7.85
C TYR A 69 -3.01 -10.01 8.80
N ASN A 70 -2.66 -10.82 9.78
CA ASN A 70 -1.54 -10.54 10.68
C ASN A 70 -0.32 -11.32 10.20
N LEU A 71 0.78 -10.62 9.93
CA LEU A 71 2.03 -11.22 9.50
C LEU A 71 2.99 -11.27 10.69
N GLU A 72 3.48 -12.46 11.00
CA GLU A 72 4.58 -12.63 11.95
C GLU A 72 5.93 -12.37 11.25
N PRO A 73 7.01 -12.08 11.99
CA PRO A 73 8.34 -11.95 11.39
C PRO A 73 8.73 -13.18 10.56
N GLY A 74 9.04 -12.97 9.30
CA GLY A 74 9.33 -13.99 8.30
C GLY A 74 8.13 -14.37 7.42
N ASP A 75 6.91 -13.98 7.77
CA ASP A 75 5.75 -14.18 6.91
C ASP A 75 5.73 -13.19 5.75
N ALA A 76 5.20 -13.64 4.64
CA ALA A 76 4.94 -12.81 3.47
C ALA A 76 3.52 -13.00 2.94
N LEU A 77 2.92 -11.91 2.49
CA LEU A 77 1.61 -11.89 1.86
C LEU A 77 1.75 -11.37 0.42
N ILE A 78 1.17 -12.10 -0.53
CA ILE A 78 1.08 -11.65 -1.92
C ILE A 78 -0.37 -11.28 -2.21
N PHE A 79 -0.57 -10.08 -2.74
CA PHE A 79 -1.89 -9.59 -3.11
C PHE A 79 -1.84 -8.74 -4.38
N SER A 80 -3.00 -8.45 -4.95
CA SER A 80 -3.10 -7.62 -6.15
C SER A 80 -3.12 -6.15 -5.74
N GLY A 81 -1.94 -5.53 -5.61
CA GLY A 81 -1.80 -4.15 -5.13
C GLY A 81 -2.67 -3.16 -5.89
N SER A 82 -2.74 -3.29 -7.22
CA SER A 82 -3.52 -2.39 -8.08
C SER A 82 -5.01 -2.77 -8.26
N SER A 83 -5.50 -3.78 -7.55
CA SER A 83 -6.89 -4.25 -7.69
C SER A 83 -7.56 -4.62 -6.36
N GLN A 84 -6.89 -4.34 -5.25
CA GLN A 84 -7.43 -4.52 -3.90
C GLN A 84 -7.16 -3.27 -3.09
N TRP A 85 -8.21 -2.67 -2.54
CA TRP A 85 -8.04 -1.63 -1.53
C TRP A 85 -7.32 -2.24 -0.34
N HIS A 86 -6.29 -1.55 0.14
CA HIS A 86 -5.56 -2.03 1.30
C HIS A 86 -5.13 -0.89 2.21
N TYR A 87 -5.03 -1.23 3.50
CA TYR A 87 -4.63 -0.27 4.52
C TYR A 87 -4.14 -0.98 5.77
N ARG A 88 -3.50 -0.22 6.65
CA ARG A 88 -3.23 -0.58 8.04
C ARG A 88 -3.71 0.55 8.93
N ASP A 89 -4.46 0.21 9.96
CA ASP A 89 -4.85 1.21 10.96
C ASP A 89 -3.63 1.76 11.70
N PRO A 90 -3.74 2.93 12.32
CA PRO A 90 -2.66 3.44 13.15
C PRO A 90 -2.21 2.40 14.16
N ILE A 91 -0.89 2.22 14.32
CA ILE A 91 -0.35 1.38 15.40
C ILE A 91 -0.84 1.96 16.72
N GLN A 92 -1.73 1.24 17.41
CA GLN A 92 -2.25 1.67 18.70
C GLN A 92 -1.19 1.44 19.78
N LEU A 93 -0.91 2.49 20.54
CA LEU A 93 0.17 2.53 21.51
C LEU A 93 -0.37 2.84 22.90
N GLU A 94 -0.34 1.86 23.77
CA GLU A 94 -0.41 2.12 25.20
C GLU A 94 1.01 2.07 25.78
N GLY A 95 1.60 3.24 26.02
CA GLY A 95 2.76 3.42 26.88
C GLY A 95 4.14 2.99 26.38
N LYS A 96 4.28 2.41 25.18
CA LYS A 96 5.57 2.01 24.60
C LYS A 96 5.65 2.40 23.13
N GLU A 97 6.87 2.66 22.64
CA GLU A 97 7.10 2.78 21.20
C GLU A 97 7.02 1.40 20.55
N HIS A 98 6.12 1.26 19.59
CA HIS A 98 6.04 0.08 18.74
C HIS A 98 6.67 0.36 17.38
N PHE A 99 7.10 -0.67 16.73
CA PHE A 99 7.62 -0.59 15.37
C PHE A 99 7.20 -1.82 14.56
N CYS A 100 7.17 -1.65 13.26
CA CYS A 100 7.05 -2.72 12.30
C CYS A 100 7.96 -2.41 11.11
N SER A 101 8.83 -3.36 10.77
CA SER A 101 9.75 -3.28 9.64
C SER A 101 9.25 -4.19 8.54
N LEU A 102 8.89 -3.60 7.42
CA LEU A 102 8.32 -4.28 6.26
C LEU A 102 9.18 -4.05 5.02
N VAL A 103 9.19 -5.04 4.14
CA VAL A 103 9.76 -4.92 2.79
C VAL A 103 8.67 -5.22 1.77
N PHE A 104 8.46 -4.28 0.85
CA PHE A 104 7.52 -4.43 -0.24
C PHE A 104 8.27 -4.70 -1.54
N PHE A 105 7.79 -5.68 -2.30
CA PHE A 105 8.22 -5.95 -3.65
C PHE A 105 7.02 -5.75 -4.59
N HIS A 106 7.16 -4.85 -5.54
CA HIS A 106 6.15 -4.63 -6.57
C HIS A 106 6.57 -5.34 -7.86
N PHE A 107 5.68 -6.15 -8.39
CA PHE A 107 5.92 -6.87 -9.64
C PHE A 107 5.15 -6.21 -10.77
N VAL A 108 5.90 -5.79 -11.77
CA VAL A 108 5.41 -5.10 -12.96
C VAL A 108 5.08 -6.12 -14.04
N PRO A 109 3.91 -6.09 -14.67
CA PRO A 109 3.59 -6.96 -15.78
C PRO A 109 4.59 -6.79 -16.94
N LYS A 110 4.86 -7.89 -17.65
CA LYS A 110 5.70 -7.86 -18.84
C LYS A 110 5.14 -6.85 -19.86
N GLY A 111 5.97 -5.96 -20.36
CA GLY A 111 5.59 -4.89 -21.29
C GLY A 111 5.32 -3.53 -20.63
N MET A 112 5.23 -3.46 -19.30
CA MET A 112 5.06 -2.20 -18.58
C MET A 112 6.38 -1.63 -18.03
N LEU A 113 7.51 -2.19 -18.41
CA LEU A 113 8.83 -1.74 -17.95
C LEU A 113 9.15 -0.28 -18.31
N GLU A 114 8.54 0.25 -19.38
CA GLU A 114 8.71 1.65 -19.77
C GLU A 114 8.24 2.63 -18.69
N THR A 115 7.25 2.24 -17.88
CA THR A 115 6.71 3.10 -16.82
C THR A 115 7.59 3.13 -15.57
N VAL A 116 8.48 2.14 -15.40
CA VAL A 116 9.39 2.07 -14.25
C VAL A 116 10.82 2.49 -14.57
N ARG A 117 11.08 2.97 -15.79
CA ARG A 117 12.39 3.50 -16.16
C ARG A 117 12.63 4.85 -15.47
N LEU A 118 13.82 5.03 -14.92
CA LEU A 118 14.23 6.26 -14.22
C LEU A 118 14.03 7.50 -15.08
N GLU A 119 14.35 7.42 -16.37
CA GLU A 119 14.17 8.50 -17.34
C GLU A 119 12.71 8.97 -17.53
N ASN A 120 11.75 8.20 -17.03
CA ASN A 120 10.34 8.58 -17.06
C ASN A 120 9.84 9.16 -15.72
N TRP A 121 10.64 9.11 -14.68
CA TRP A 121 10.19 9.44 -13.32
C TRP A 121 9.84 10.90 -13.14
N ALA A 122 10.64 11.82 -13.70
CA ALA A 122 10.34 13.25 -13.67
C ALA A 122 8.93 13.54 -14.19
N ARG A 123 8.57 12.90 -15.31
CA ARG A 123 7.24 13.04 -15.93
C ARG A 123 6.15 12.34 -15.12
N LEU A 124 6.40 11.12 -14.62
CA LEU A 124 5.40 10.33 -13.88
C LEU A 124 5.04 10.94 -12.53
N PHE A 125 6.03 11.49 -11.84
CA PHE A 125 5.86 12.08 -10.52
C PHE A 125 5.68 13.61 -10.54
N GLY A 126 5.84 14.24 -11.69
CA GLY A 126 5.78 15.70 -11.82
C GLY A 126 6.93 16.42 -11.10
N ILE A 127 8.09 15.76 -10.98
CA ILE A 127 9.29 16.26 -10.29
C ILE A 127 10.42 16.36 -11.32
N PRO A 128 10.62 17.55 -11.95
CA PRO A 128 11.63 17.72 -13.00
C PRO A 128 13.05 17.38 -12.57
N GLU A 129 13.37 17.54 -11.28
CA GLU A 129 14.69 17.29 -10.72
C GLU A 129 15.12 15.80 -10.79
N LEU A 130 14.17 14.90 -11.05
CA LEU A 130 14.47 13.47 -11.25
C LEU A 130 15.09 13.16 -12.61
N ASP A 131 15.09 14.12 -13.56
CA ASP A 131 15.80 13.99 -14.85
C ASP A 131 17.33 14.06 -14.68
N ASP A 132 17.80 14.53 -13.53
CA ASP A 132 19.23 14.69 -13.23
C ASP A 132 19.84 13.47 -12.51
N LEU A 133 19.06 12.37 -12.32
CA LEU A 133 19.51 11.11 -11.68
C LEU A 133 20.00 10.12 -12.73
#